data_77af88a774a9a049a324f46b41d74729
#
_entry.id   77af88a774a9a049a324f46b41d74729
#
_cell.length_a   1.000
_cell.length_b   1.000
_cell.length_c   1.000
_cell.angle_alpha   90.00
_cell.angle_beta   90.00
_cell.angle_gamma   90.00
#
_symmetry.space_group_name_H-M   'P 1'
#
loop_
_entity.id
_entity.type
_entity.pdbx_description
1 polymer ?
#
loop_
_entity_poly.entity_id
_entity_poly.type
_entity_poly.pdbx_seq_one_letter_code
_entity_poly.pdbx_strand_id
1 'polypeptide(L)'
;MKSSEAIKKAVDFYESNGLTVIYRQAGASPRIIAKDPRKEELVFVVIRRPHNKSYKAHKRSFRNAISSLLAWHQEWKKNYSWKGSIKLESIAVYEDGGMDYVFHW
;
A
#
# COMPACT_ATOMS: atom_id res chain seq x y z
N MET A 1 -10.47 -1.80 -13.40
CA MET A 1 -8.99 -1.95 -13.40
C MET A 1 -8.60 -3.28 -12.82
N LYS A 2 -7.71 -3.99 -13.46
CA LYS A 2 -7.20 -5.27 -12.98
C LYS A 2 -6.24 -5.05 -11.80
N SER A 3 -6.19 -6.03 -10.91
CA SER A 3 -5.28 -6.03 -9.76
C SER A 3 -3.82 -5.80 -10.17
N SER A 4 -3.36 -6.48 -11.22
CA SER A 4 -1.99 -6.35 -11.73
C SER A 4 -1.67 -4.94 -12.23
N GLU A 5 -2.63 -4.26 -12.84
CA GLU A 5 -2.46 -2.88 -13.32
C GLU A 5 -2.35 -1.90 -12.14
N ALA A 6 -3.18 -2.10 -11.13
CA ALA A 6 -3.15 -1.27 -9.92
C ALA A 6 -1.82 -1.45 -9.18
N ILE A 7 -1.33 -2.68 -9.08
CA ILE A 7 -0.03 -2.97 -8.47
C ILE A 7 1.08 -2.25 -9.24
N LYS A 8 1.08 -2.34 -10.57
CA LYS A 8 2.11 -1.69 -11.39
C LYS A 8 2.15 -0.18 -11.14
N LYS A 9 1.00 0.47 -11.09
CA LYS A 9 0.92 1.90 -10.83
C LYS A 9 1.44 2.25 -9.43
N ALA A 10 1.10 1.47 -8.43
CA ALA A 10 1.60 1.66 -7.07
C ALA A 10 3.11 1.46 -7.00
N VAL A 11 3.63 0.42 -7.64
CA VAL A 11 5.07 0.14 -7.72
C VAL A 11 5.80 1.32 -8.36
N ASP A 12 5.32 1.79 -9.50
CA ASP A 12 5.93 2.92 -10.20
C ASP A 12 5.96 4.18 -9.32
N PHE A 13 4.88 4.41 -8.55
CA PHE A 13 4.82 5.53 -7.62
C PHE A 13 5.90 5.44 -6.54
N TYR A 14 6.03 4.30 -5.87
CA TYR A 14 7.02 4.14 -4.80
C TYR A 14 8.45 4.14 -5.32
N GLU A 15 8.70 3.49 -6.44
CA GLU A 15 10.03 3.47 -7.06
C GLU A 15 10.45 4.85 -7.55
N SER A 16 9.52 5.65 -8.06
CA SER A 16 9.77 7.05 -8.44
C SER A 16 10.15 7.93 -7.25
N ASN A 17 9.76 7.51 -6.04
CA ASN A 17 10.11 8.20 -4.80
C ASN A 17 11.36 7.62 -4.12
N GLY A 18 12.09 6.76 -4.81
CA GLY A 18 13.37 6.23 -4.32
C GLY A 18 13.27 4.99 -3.45
N LEU A 19 12.08 4.36 -3.36
CA LEU A 19 11.89 3.12 -2.63
C LEU A 19 12.08 1.93 -3.56
N THR A 20 12.34 0.75 -2.99
CA THR A 20 12.42 -0.50 -3.73
C THR A 20 11.28 -1.40 -3.28
N VAL A 21 10.48 -1.89 -4.21
CA VAL A 21 9.39 -2.82 -3.90
C VAL A 21 9.97 -4.23 -3.77
N ILE A 22 9.79 -4.82 -2.58
CA ILE A 22 10.35 -6.14 -2.23
C ILE A 22 9.31 -7.25 -2.16
N TYR A 23 8.02 -6.91 -2.21
CA TYR A 23 6.93 -7.87 -2.14
C TYR A 23 5.71 -7.35 -2.88
N ARG A 24 5.04 -8.22 -3.61
CA ARG A 24 3.81 -7.92 -4.35
C ARG A 24 2.82 -9.05 -4.17
N GLN A 25 1.56 -8.74 -3.95
CA GLN A 25 0.49 -9.71 -3.90
C GLN A 25 -0.73 -9.18 -4.65
N ALA A 26 -1.13 -9.88 -5.70
CA ALA A 26 -2.35 -9.59 -6.45
C ALA A 26 -3.57 -10.22 -5.76
N GLY A 27 -4.77 -9.89 -6.20
CA GLY A 27 -6.02 -10.45 -5.72
C GLY A 27 -7.07 -9.38 -5.42
N ALA A 28 -8.06 -9.74 -4.61
CA ALA A 28 -9.14 -8.85 -4.23
C ALA A 28 -8.65 -7.65 -3.41
N SER A 29 -7.60 -7.86 -2.60
CA SER A 29 -6.94 -6.80 -1.83
C SER A 29 -5.46 -6.78 -2.18
N PRO A 30 -5.09 -6.20 -3.34
CA PRO A 30 -3.69 -6.16 -3.75
C PRO A 30 -2.87 -5.34 -2.77
N ARG A 31 -1.62 -5.77 -2.55
CA ARG A 31 -0.74 -5.16 -1.57
C ARG A 31 0.72 -5.29 -1.99
N ILE A 32 1.54 -4.38 -1.50
CA ILE A 32 2.99 -4.39 -1.72
C ILE A 32 3.71 -4.04 -0.43
N ILE A 33 4.99 -4.39 -0.37
CA ILE A 33 5.92 -3.88 0.65
C ILE A 33 7.03 -3.16 -0.10
N ALA A 34 7.26 -1.91 0.25
CA ALA A 34 8.34 -1.10 -0.28
C ALA A 34 9.36 -0.84 0.82
N LYS A 35 10.64 -0.77 0.45
CA LYS A 35 11.75 -0.50 1.36
C LYS A 35 12.40 0.82 1.01
N ASP A 36 12.54 1.71 1.99
CA ASP A 36 13.33 2.93 1.84
C ASP A 36 14.73 2.67 2.39
N PRO A 37 15.76 2.50 1.52
CA PRO A 37 17.11 2.18 1.97
C PRO A 37 17.79 3.32 2.74
N ARG A 38 17.32 4.55 2.54
CA ARG A 38 17.89 5.73 3.19
C ARG A 38 17.51 5.85 4.66
N LYS A 39 16.39 5.25 5.06
CA LYS A 39 15.82 5.37 6.41
C LYS A 39 15.71 4.04 7.15
N GLU A 40 16.10 2.94 6.54
CA GLU A 40 15.83 1.58 7.06
C GLU A 40 14.37 1.42 7.45
N GLU A 41 13.49 1.70 6.49
CA GLU A 41 12.06 1.74 6.72
C GLU A 41 11.35 0.82 5.73
N LEU A 42 10.38 0.06 6.23
CA LEU A 42 9.46 -0.70 5.39
C LEU A 42 8.12 0.01 5.35
N VAL A 43 7.52 0.05 4.18
CA VAL A 43 6.19 0.62 3.96
C VAL A 43 5.26 -0.50 3.51
N PHE A 44 4.27 -0.82 4.33
CA PHE A 44 3.25 -1.81 4.01
C PHE A 44 2.08 -1.08 3.38
N VAL A 45 1.72 -1.45 2.17
CA VAL A 45 0.74 -0.73 1.35
C VAL A 45 -0.40 -1.64 0.94
N VAL A 46 -1.62 -1.22 1.22
CA VAL A 46 -2.84 -1.82 0.66
C VAL A 46 -3.31 -0.91 -0.47
N ILE A 47 -3.61 -1.53 -1.62
CA ILE A 47 -4.02 -0.81 -2.83
C ILE A 47 -5.53 -0.94 -2.99
N ARG A 48 -6.22 0.19 -3.07
CA ARG A 48 -7.66 0.25 -3.29
C ARG A 48 -7.95 0.64 -4.73
N ARG A 49 -9.03 0.10 -5.28
CA ARG A 49 -9.46 0.34 -6.65
C ARG A 49 -10.91 0.82 -6.65
N PRO A 50 -11.19 2.03 -6.11
CA PRO A 50 -12.55 2.53 -6.02
C PRO A 50 -13.12 2.84 -7.41
N HIS A 51 -14.43 2.64 -7.57
CA HIS A 51 -15.12 2.88 -8.84
C HIS A 51 -15.27 4.37 -9.16
N ASN A 52 -15.24 5.22 -8.14
CA ASN A 52 -15.38 6.66 -8.32
C ASN A 52 -14.48 7.41 -7.34
N LYS A 53 -14.33 8.72 -7.57
CA LYS A 53 -13.50 9.60 -6.74
C LYS A 53 -14.28 10.25 -5.60
N SER A 54 -15.33 9.61 -5.10
CA SER A 54 -16.10 10.15 -3.97
C SER A 54 -15.25 10.15 -2.69
N TYR A 55 -15.08 11.31 -2.10
CA TYR A 55 -14.32 11.48 -0.86
C TYR A 55 -14.86 10.60 0.27
N LYS A 56 -16.19 10.50 0.41
CA LYS A 56 -16.81 9.67 1.45
C LYS A 56 -16.48 8.19 1.28
N ALA A 57 -16.53 7.70 0.05
CA ALA A 57 -16.21 6.31 -0.24
C ALA A 57 -14.74 6.01 0.05
N HIS A 58 -13.83 6.94 -0.29
CA HIS A 58 -12.40 6.79 -0.03
C HIS A 58 -12.11 6.80 1.46
N LYS A 59 -12.69 7.72 2.20
CA LYS A 59 -12.49 7.83 3.64
C LYS A 59 -12.86 6.52 4.34
N ARG A 60 -14.01 5.93 3.99
CA ARG A 60 -14.44 4.64 4.53
C ARG A 60 -13.46 3.51 4.15
N SER A 61 -13.07 3.47 2.89
CA SER A 61 -12.12 2.47 2.38
C SER A 61 -10.79 2.55 3.12
N PHE A 62 -10.28 3.76 3.35
CA PHE A 62 -9.02 3.96 4.05
C PHE A 62 -9.12 3.59 5.53
N ARG A 63 -10.25 3.85 6.18
CA ARG A 63 -10.47 3.41 7.56
C ARG A 63 -10.41 1.89 7.68
N ASN A 64 -11.04 1.19 6.75
CA ASN A 64 -11.03 -0.27 6.74
C ASN A 64 -9.65 -0.82 6.44
N ALA A 65 -8.86 -0.10 5.66
CA ALA A 65 -7.51 -0.51 5.31
C ALA A 65 -6.57 -0.58 6.51
N ILE A 66 -6.74 0.29 7.50
CA ILE A 66 -5.80 0.31 8.64
C ILE A 66 -5.84 -0.97 9.45
N SER A 67 -7.02 -1.54 9.71
CA SER A 67 -7.13 -2.81 10.43
C SER A 67 -6.45 -3.95 9.67
N SER A 68 -6.64 -3.99 8.35
CA SER A 68 -6.00 -4.97 7.47
C SER A 68 -4.48 -4.82 7.49
N LEU A 69 -3.99 -3.59 7.42
CA LEU A 69 -2.55 -3.28 7.44
C LEU A 69 -1.93 -3.68 8.78
N LEU A 70 -2.60 -3.37 9.89
CA LEU A 70 -2.10 -3.72 11.22
C LEU A 70 -1.98 -5.23 11.38
N ALA A 71 -3.01 -5.99 11.02
CA ALA A 71 -3.00 -7.44 11.10
C ALA A 71 -1.89 -8.04 10.22
N TRP A 72 -1.76 -7.55 9.00
CA TRP A 72 -0.77 -8.03 8.05
C TRP A 72 0.67 -7.79 8.53
N HIS A 73 0.98 -6.58 8.98
CA HIS A 73 2.35 -6.29 9.40
C HIS A 73 2.72 -7.03 10.70
N GLN A 74 1.77 -7.24 11.61
CA GLN A 74 1.98 -8.04 12.81
C GLN A 74 2.27 -9.50 12.48
N GLU A 75 1.52 -10.06 11.53
CA GLU A 75 1.75 -11.42 11.04
C GLU A 75 3.12 -11.54 10.38
N TRP A 76 3.50 -10.55 9.59
CA TRP A 76 4.81 -10.52 8.95
C TRP A 76 5.93 -10.48 9.98
N LYS A 77 5.80 -9.69 11.03
CA LYS A 77 6.82 -9.56 12.09
C LYS A 77 7.09 -10.86 12.84
N LYS A 78 6.12 -11.74 12.93
CA LYS A 78 6.32 -13.05 13.58
C LYS A 78 7.33 -13.91 12.84
N ASN A 79 7.45 -13.75 11.54
CA ASN A 79 8.26 -14.59 10.68
C ASN A 79 9.57 -13.93 10.27
N TYR A 80 9.74 -12.64 10.50
CA TYR A 80 10.90 -11.88 10.03
C TYR A 80 11.41 -10.96 11.12
N SER A 81 12.73 -10.89 11.27
CA SER A 81 13.38 -9.93 12.16
C SER A 81 13.62 -8.62 11.40
N TRP A 82 12.88 -7.60 11.76
CA TRP A 82 13.08 -6.25 11.21
C TRP A 82 13.31 -5.28 12.34
N LYS A 83 14.44 -4.57 12.32
CA LYS A 83 14.85 -3.63 13.37
C LYS A 83 14.59 -2.16 13.00
N GLY A 84 14.28 -1.89 11.73
CA GLY A 84 13.96 -0.55 11.27
C GLY A 84 12.54 -0.12 11.58
N SER A 85 12.16 1.04 11.09
CA SER A 85 10.79 1.53 11.23
C SER A 85 9.84 0.89 10.22
N ILE A 86 8.55 0.96 10.53
CA ILE A 86 7.48 0.46 9.65
C ILE A 86 6.44 1.56 9.51
N LYS A 87 6.04 1.81 8.25
CA LYS A 87 4.91 2.68 7.93
C LYS A 87 3.78 1.86 7.34
N LEU A 88 2.56 2.27 7.62
CA LEU A 88 1.35 1.67 7.05
C LEU A 88 0.65 2.72 6.19
N GLU A 89 0.44 2.41 4.93
CA GLU A 89 -0.16 3.32 3.95
C GLU A 89 -1.23 2.63 3.14
N SER A 90 -2.23 3.37 2.69
CA SER A 90 -3.13 2.91 1.67
C SER A 90 -3.11 3.88 0.49
N ILE A 91 -3.29 3.34 -0.70
CA ILE A 91 -3.28 4.09 -1.94
C ILE A 91 -4.52 3.69 -2.75
N ALA A 92 -5.20 4.67 -3.32
CA ALA A 92 -6.32 4.43 -4.22
C ALA A 92 -5.85 4.71 -5.64
N VAL A 93 -6.07 3.75 -6.53
CA VAL A 93 -5.75 3.87 -7.95
C VAL A 93 -7.06 3.89 -8.72
N TYR A 94 -7.26 4.94 -9.52
CA TYR A 94 -8.48 5.14 -10.28
C TYR A 94 -8.35 4.65 -11.71
N GLU A 95 -9.51 4.41 -12.34
CA GLU A 95 -9.56 3.97 -13.74
C GLU A 95 -8.88 4.93 -14.71
N ASP A 96 -8.91 6.24 -14.42
CA ASP A 96 -8.26 7.25 -15.26
C ASP A 96 -6.75 7.35 -15.04
N GLY A 97 -6.20 6.53 -14.14
CA GLY A 97 -4.77 6.55 -13.81
C GLY A 97 -4.39 7.48 -12.67
N GLY A 98 -5.34 8.25 -12.14
CA GLY A 98 -5.10 9.08 -10.97
C GLY A 98 -4.92 8.25 -9.72
N MET A 99 -4.27 8.84 -8.71
CA MET A 99 -4.03 8.17 -7.43
C MET A 99 -4.23 9.12 -6.26
N ASP A 100 -4.77 8.60 -5.17
CA ASP A 100 -4.78 9.26 -3.87
C ASP A 100 -4.06 8.36 -2.86
N TYR A 101 -3.47 8.98 -1.85
CA TYR A 101 -2.62 8.27 -0.92
C TYR A 101 -2.91 8.73 0.50
N VAL A 102 -2.91 7.80 1.46
CA VAL A 102 -3.15 8.07 2.87
C VAL A 102 -2.10 7.35 3.71
N PHE A 103 -1.43 8.12 4.55
CA PHE A 103 -0.53 7.61 5.57
C PHE A 103 -1.34 7.32 6.83
N HIS A 104 -1.27 6.09 7.33
CA HIS A 104 -2.01 5.66 8.53
C HIS A 104 -1.13 5.63 9.78
N TRP A 105 0.13 5.29 9.63
CA TRP A 105 0.99 5.08 10.79
C TRP A 105 2.46 4.91 10.40
#